data_f2f2016b7357540dff29f78188c903a2
#
_entry.id   f2f2016b7357540dff29f78188c903a2
#
_cell.length_a   1.000
_cell.length_b   1.000
_cell.length_c   1.000
_cell.angle_alpha   90.00
_cell.angle_beta   90.00
_cell.angle_gamma   90.00
#
_symmetry.space_group_name_H-M   'P 1'
#
loop_
_entity.id
_entity.type
_entity.pdbx_description
1 polymer ?
#
loop_
_entity_poly.entity_id
_entity_poly.type
_entity_poly.pdbx_seq_one_letter_code
_entity_poly.pdbx_strand_id
1 'polypeptide(L)' 'GPLEAEILQIVWELGTVTVKDVHDRILSDPDRDLAYTSVTTVLNRLVNKGWLVCNKQNRSHTWEAAISQSEARAIQA' A
#
# COMPACT_ATOMS: atom_id res chain seq x y z
N GLY A 1 -7.27 -0.51 -9.58
CA GLY A 1 -6.70 -1.47 -10.53
C GLY A 1 -5.96 -2.60 -9.85
N PRO A 2 -5.39 -3.53 -10.62
CA PRO A 2 -4.67 -4.67 -10.03
C PRO A 2 -3.51 -4.27 -9.11
N LEU A 3 -2.79 -3.21 -9.46
CA LEU A 3 -1.66 -2.74 -8.66
C LEU A 3 -2.14 -2.17 -7.30
N GLU A 4 -3.26 -1.47 -7.31
CA GLU A 4 -3.84 -0.95 -6.06
C GLU A 4 -4.19 -2.10 -5.11
N ALA A 5 -4.82 -3.14 -5.62
CA ALA A 5 -5.20 -4.31 -4.83
C ALA A 5 -3.95 -5.02 -4.29
N GLU A 6 -2.92 -5.15 -5.11
CA GLU A 6 -1.67 -5.79 -4.71
C GLU A 6 -0.98 -5.02 -3.58
N ILE A 7 -0.88 -3.70 -3.71
CA ILE A 7 -0.25 -2.86 -2.70
C ILE A 7 -1.05 -2.87 -1.40
N LEU A 8 -2.38 -2.81 -1.49
CA LEU A 8 -3.23 -2.88 -0.32
C LEU A 8 -3.04 -4.20 0.42
N GLN A 9 -2.94 -5.31 -0.32
CA GLN A 9 -2.67 -6.62 0.27
C GLN A 9 -1.33 -6.62 1.01
N ILE A 10 -0.29 -6.02 0.44
CA ILE A 10 1.02 -5.92 1.08
C ILE A 10 0.93 -5.13 2.39
N VAL A 11 0.18 -4.03 2.39
CA VAL A 11 0.00 -3.24 3.61
C VAL A 11 -0.68 -4.07 4.71
N TRP A 12 -1.70 -4.84 4.35
CA TRP A 12 -2.35 -5.72 5.33
C TRP A 12 -1.40 -6.77 5.89
N GLU A 13 -0.51 -7.31 5.06
CA GLU A 13 0.46 -8.31 5.51
C GLU A 13 1.54 -7.74 6.42
N LEU A 14 2.06 -6.55 6.08
CA LEU A 14 3.19 -5.95 6.78
C LEU A 14 2.78 -5.02 7.93
N GLY A 15 1.55 -4.51 7.90
CA GLY A 15 1.04 -3.57 8.89
C GLY A 15 1.34 -2.13 8.49
N THR A 16 2.33 -1.51 9.13
CA THR A 16 2.79 -0.16 8.78
C THR A 16 3.96 -0.28 7.81
N VAL A 17 3.90 0.43 6.69
CA VAL A 17 4.90 0.31 5.63
C VAL A 17 5.42 1.68 5.19
N THR A 18 6.65 1.68 4.66
CA THR A 18 7.20 2.80 3.89
C THR A 18 7.07 2.48 2.41
N VAL A 19 7.33 3.48 1.55
CA VAL A 19 7.38 3.24 0.10
C VAL A 19 8.43 2.19 -0.23
N LYS A 20 9.58 2.27 0.45
CA LYS A 20 10.66 1.31 0.25
C LYS A 20 10.21 -0.12 0.57
N ASP A 21 9.48 -0.30 1.68
CA ASP A 21 9.00 -1.63 2.09
C ASP A 21 8.12 -2.24 1.00
N VAL A 22 7.19 -1.47 0.46
CA VAL A 22 6.28 -1.95 -0.58
C VAL A 22 7.04 -2.22 -1.88
N HIS A 23 7.91 -1.29 -2.25
CA HIS A 23 8.70 -1.41 -3.47
C HIS A 23 9.60 -2.66 -3.43
N ASP A 24 10.30 -2.87 -2.31
CA ASP A 24 11.16 -4.03 -2.14
C ASP A 24 10.36 -5.33 -2.20
N ARG A 25 9.17 -5.34 -1.61
CA ARG A 25 8.30 -6.52 -1.63
C ARG A 25 7.88 -6.87 -3.06
N ILE A 26 7.49 -5.87 -3.85
CA ILE A 26 7.09 -6.10 -5.24
C ILE A 26 8.27 -6.59 -6.07
N LEU A 27 9.44 -5.96 -5.90
CA LEU A 27 10.63 -6.31 -6.67
C LEU A 27 11.34 -7.56 -6.14
N SER A 28 10.84 -8.19 -5.07
CA SER A 28 11.33 -9.50 -4.65
C SER A 28 11.06 -10.55 -5.73
N ASP A 29 10.08 -10.32 -6.59
CA ASP A 29 9.85 -11.14 -7.78
C ASP A 29 10.75 -10.60 -8.90
N PRO A 30 11.69 -11.41 -9.43
CA PRO A 30 12.63 -10.93 -10.44
C PRO A 30 11.97 -10.58 -11.78
N ASP A 31 10.75 -11.04 -12.01
CA ASP A 31 9.99 -10.73 -13.22
C ASP A 31 9.22 -9.42 -13.13
N ARG A 32 9.23 -8.79 -11.96
CA ARG A 32 8.50 -7.53 -11.75
C ARG A 32 9.45 -6.34 -11.90
N ASP A 33 8.91 -5.30 -12.50
CA ASP A 33 9.61 -4.03 -12.61
C ASP A 33 8.61 -2.90 -12.36
N LEU A 34 8.91 -2.05 -11.38
CA LEU A 34 8.00 -0.98 -10.99
C LEU A 34 8.82 0.19 -10.45
N ALA A 35 8.54 1.39 -10.94
CA ALA A 35 9.21 2.59 -10.47
C ALA A 35 8.80 2.92 -9.03
N TYR A 36 9.74 3.43 -8.26
CA TYR A 36 9.50 3.87 -6.88
C TYR A 36 8.37 4.91 -6.82
N THR A 37 8.37 5.86 -7.78
CA THR A 37 7.34 6.89 -7.85
C THR A 37 5.95 6.33 -8.11
N SER A 38 5.86 5.22 -8.86
CA SER A 38 4.59 4.55 -9.10
C SER A 38 4.00 4.00 -7.81
N VAL A 39 4.83 3.44 -6.94
CA VAL A 39 4.39 2.96 -5.63
C VAL A 39 3.83 4.11 -4.80
N THR A 40 4.55 5.23 -4.74
CA THR A 40 4.09 6.42 -4.01
C THR A 40 2.75 6.91 -4.53
N THR A 41 2.59 6.97 -5.85
CA THR A 41 1.35 7.42 -6.48
C THR A 41 0.17 6.52 -6.07
N VAL A 42 0.37 5.21 -6.10
CA VAL A 42 -0.70 4.27 -5.74
C VAL A 42 -1.02 4.36 -4.26
N LEU A 43 -0.02 4.46 -3.39
CA LEU A 43 -0.25 4.63 -1.95
C LEU A 43 -1.10 5.88 -1.68
N ASN A 44 -0.78 6.99 -2.32
CA ASN A 44 -1.55 8.22 -2.16
C ASN A 44 -2.98 8.10 -2.70
N ARG A 45 -3.17 7.38 -3.79
CA ARG A 45 -4.52 7.10 -4.31
C ARG A 45 -5.34 6.30 -3.30
N LEU A 46 -4.74 5.31 -2.66
CA LEU A 46 -5.43 4.51 -1.65
C LEU A 46 -5.79 5.35 -0.43
N VAL A 47 -4.94 6.30 -0.04
CA VAL A 47 -5.28 7.25 1.01
C VAL A 47 -6.49 8.09 0.62
N ASN A 48 -6.50 8.61 -0.60
CA ASN A 48 -7.62 9.44 -1.08
C ASN A 48 -8.93 8.66 -1.17
N LYS A 49 -8.85 7.35 -1.42
CA LYS A 49 -10.02 6.48 -1.46
C LYS A 49 -10.48 6.03 -0.07
N GLY A 50 -9.73 6.35 0.97
CA GLY A 50 -10.07 5.98 2.34
C GLY A 50 -9.61 4.58 2.76
N TRP A 51 -8.80 3.91 1.96
CA TRP A 51 -8.30 2.56 2.28
C TRP A 51 -7.07 2.59 3.19
N LEU A 52 -6.24 3.63 3.07
CA LEU A 52 -5.01 3.78 3.84
C LEU A 52 -4.97 5.12 4.55
N VAL A 53 -4.17 5.17 5.60
CA VAL A 53 -3.82 6.41 6.31
C VAL A 53 -2.32 6.63 6.15
N CYS A 54 -1.94 7.85 5.81
CA CYS A 54 -0.53 8.24 5.75
C CYS A 54 -0.15 8.94 7.05
N ASN A 55 0.91 8.45 7.68
CA ASN A 55 1.45 9.04 8.91
C ASN A 55 2.75 9.75 8.59
N LYS A 56 2.82 11.04 8.93
CA LYS A 56 3.97 11.91 8.61
C LYS A 56 4.72 12.35 9.86
N GLN A 57 4.66 11.59 10.95
CA GLN A 57 5.23 12.01 12.24
C GLN A 57 6.74 12.15 12.26
N ASN A 58 7.45 11.45 11.39
CA ASN A 58 8.89 11.53 11.29
C ASN A 58 9.28 11.95 9.88
N ARG A 59 10.57 12.07 9.62
CA ARG A 59 11.07 12.40 8.28
C ARG A 59 10.63 11.38 7.24
N SER A 60 10.30 10.16 7.68
CA SER A 60 9.82 9.09 6.82
C SER A 60 8.29 9.06 6.86
N HIS A 61 7.67 9.05 5.71
CA HIS A 61 6.23 8.82 5.64
C HIS A 61 5.96 7.32 5.74
N THR A 62 4.93 6.97 6.52
CA THR A 62 4.47 5.58 6.61
C THR A 62 2.99 5.50 6.27
N TRP A 63 2.57 4.34 5.81
CA TRP A 63 1.18 4.07 5.45
C TRP A 63 0.70 2.84 6.20
N GLU A 64 -0.54 2.89 6.65
CA GLU A 64 -1.18 1.76 7.31
C GLU A 64 -2.62 1.65 6.83
N ALA A 65 -3.22 0.48 7.01
CA ALA A 65 -4.59 0.26 6.56
C ALA A 65 -5.58 1.03 7.45
N ALA A 66 -6.46 1.79 6.83
CA ALA A 66 -7.58 2.43 7.51
C ALA A 66 -8.73 1.44 7.71
N ILE A 67 -8.79 0.41 6.87
CA ILE A 67 -9.84 -0.61 6.86
C ILE A 67 -9.16 -1.98 6.86
N SER A 68 -9.63 -2.90 7.71
CA SER A 68 -9.11 -4.26 7.73
C SER A 68 -9.50 -5.02 6.46
N GLN A 69 -8.77 -6.09 6.17
CA GLN A 69 -9.09 -6.94 5.02
C GLN A 69 -10.51 -7.52 5.12
N SER A 70 -10.94 -7.90 6.31
CA SER A 70 -12.30 -8.40 6.55
C SER A 70 -13.35 -7.35 6.23
N GLU A 71 -13.11 -6.10 6.65
CA GLU A 71 -14.01 -4.99 6.36
C GLU A 71 -14.07 -4.69 4.87
N ALA A 72 -12.93 -4.75 4.19
CA ALA A 72 -12.86 -4.53 2.75
C ALA A 72 -13.67 -5.57 1.98
N ARG A 73 -13.60 -6.83 2.39
CA ARG A 73 -14.40 -7.91 1.78
C ARG A 73 -15.89 -7.68 1.98
N ALA A 74 -16.29 -7.22 3.16
CA ALA A 74 -17.70 -6.94 3.45
C ALA A 74 -18.24 -5.81 2.55
N ILE A 75 -17.43 -4.80 2.29
CA ILE A 75 -17.83 -3.69 1.44
C ILE A 75 -17.99 -4.13 -0.01
N GLN A 76 -17.14 -5.04 -0.48
CA GLN A 76 -17.14 -5.49 -1.87
C GLN A 76 -18.10 -6.66 -2.15
N ALA A 77 -18.63 -7.24 -1.12
CA ALA A 77 -19.53 -8.39 -1.25
C ALA A 77 -20.96 -8.01 -1.78
#